data_7bca33472035cd44eff1fa1874107064
#
_entry.id   7bca33472035cd44eff1fa1874107064
#
_cell.length_a   1.000
_cell.length_b   1.000
_cell.length_c   1.000
_cell.angle_alpha   90.00
_cell.angle_beta   90.00
_cell.angle_gamma   90.00
#
_symmetry.space_group_name_H-M   'P 1'
#
loop_
_entity.id
_entity.type
_entity.pdbx_description
1 polymer ?
#
loop_
_entity_poly.entity_id
_entity_poly.type
_entity_poly.pdbx_seq_one_letter_code
_entity_poly.pdbx_strand_id
1 'polypeptide(L)'
;MFTIEYAENAREFFDSVGLSRFEDFFEYRGGTIINRNRKRDVVAFAAGSGADRKELFMKRFHRPHLKDMFFALRSFGRPCSQAGCEFHNAGILLHNGIPTYRPLCCGEQMTLGFEQRSFFITEKLPGQALSDYVGYNWDRIGRYGKEAVMAAMGRFVRKIHNADISMPDLYVWHLFIETHDEGCRFAVIDLHRMRARVGSENEKIRNLGALDYSMIEPYFDEDLKDVFYDSYFGTEFTGDKGLFREKIRRRARRLKSRRRHPPSYCRT
;
A
#
# COMPACT_ATOMS: atom_id res chain seq x y z
N MET A 1 -16.35 -0.59 22.95
CA MET A 1 -15.06 -1.02 23.52
C MET A 1 -13.97 -0.28 22.76
N PHE A 2 -12.99 0.28 23.48
CA PHE A 2 -11.81 0.91 22.88
C PHE A 2 -10.61 0.01 23.11
N THR A 3 -9.79 -0.17 22.08
CA THR A 3 -8.52 -0.89 22.17
C THR A 3 -7.45 -0.10 21.44
N ILE A 4 -6.21 -0.16 21.93
CA ILE A 4 -5.02 0.33 21.22
C ILE A 4 -3.99 -0.79 21.24
N GLU A 5 -3.49 -1.13 20.06
CA GLU A 5 -2.41 -2.09 19.87
C GLU A 5 -1.15 -1.31 19.42
N TYR A 6 -0.03 -1.59 20.05
CA TYR A 6 1.24 -0.94 19.79
C TYR A 6 2.24 -1.94 19.21
N ALA A 7 3.05 -1.48 18.26
CA ALA A 7 4.27 -2.17 17.90
C ALA A 7 5.28 -2.13 19.06
N GLU A 8 6.28 -2.99 19.00
CA GLU A 8 7.34 -3.06 20.02
C GLU A 8 7.95 -1.66 20.29
N ASN A 9 8.04 -1.30 21.57
CA ASN A 9 8.58 -0.01 22.08
C ASN A 9 7.82 1.26 21.65
N ALA A 10 6.72 1.14 20.92
CA ALA A 10 5.97 2.32 20.46
C ALA A 10 5.12 2.94 21.58
N ARG A 11 4.68 2.16 22.57
CA ARG A 11 3.85 2.65 23.67
C ARG A 11 4.55 3.73 24.48
N GLU A 12 5.78 3.47 24.93
CA GLU A 12 6.60 4.41 25.71
C GLU A 12 6.82 5.73 24.95
N PHE A 13 7.06 5.62 23.65
CA PHE A 13 7.19 6.80 22.79
C PHE A 13 5.91 7.63 22.78
N PHE A 14 4.74 7.05 22.59
CA PHE A 14 3.48 7.80 22.56
C PHE A 14 3.10 8.35 23.93
N ASP A 15 3.32 7.59 25.00
CA ASP A 15 3.09 8.06 26.38
C ASP A 15 3.97 9.29 26.68
N SER A 16 5.23 9.33 26.23
CA SER A 16 6.14 10.46 26.42
C SER A 16 5.71 11.75 25.71
N VAL A 17 4.91 11.65 24.66
CA VAL A 17 4.36 12.79 23.91
C VAL A 17 2.89 13.09 24.23
N GLY A 18 2.35 12.47 25.27
CA GLY A 18 0.99 12.73 25.79
C GLY A 18 -0.13 12.08 24.98
N LEU A 19 0.16 11.04 24.23
CA LEU A 19 -0.82 10.29 23.42
C LEU A 19 -0.96 8.88 24.01
N SER A 20 -1.92 8.68 24.90
CA SER A 20 -2.10 7.40 25.60
C SER A 20 -3.50 6.78 25.48
N ARG A 21 -4.54 7.61 25.28
CA ARG A 21 -5.93 7.17 25.15
C ARG A 21 -6.39 7.29 23.70
N PHE A 22 -7.40 6.51 23.32
CA PHE A 22 -7.95 6.52 21.97
C PHE A 22 -8.31 7.93 21.46
N GLU A 23 -8.95 8.74 22.30
CA GLU A 23 -9.34 10.11 21.97
C GLU A 23 -8.14 11.03 21.75
N ASP A 24 -7.06 10.87 22.52
CA ASP A 24 -5.84 11.68 22.36
C ASP A 24 -5.28 11.55 20.94
N PHE A 25 -5.34 10.35 20.37
CA PHE A 25 -4.96 10.10 18.99
C PHE A 25 -6.02 10.55 17.98
N PHE A 26 -7.27 10.10 18.20
CA PHE A 26 -8.31 10.29 17.20
C PHE A 26 -8.67 11.77 17.01
N GLU A 27 -8.67 12.55 18.08
CA GLU A 27 -8.95 13.99 18.10
C GLU A 27 -7.68 14.85 17.95
N TYR A 28 -6.52 14.25 17.72
CA TYR A 28 -5.25 14.96 17.58
C TYR A 28 -5.30 15.98 16.45
N ARG A 29 -4.91 17.23 16.76
CA ARG A 29 -4.96 18.39 15.84
C ARG A 29 -3.58 18.99 15.52
N GLY A 30 -2.52 18.47 16.09
CA GLY A 30 -1.15 19.00 15.97
C GLY A 30 -0.45 18.71 14.65
N GLY A 31 -1.18 18.30 13.59
CA GLY A 31 -0.60 17.94 12.30
C GLY A 31 -1.31 18.57 11.11
N THR A 32 -0.74 18.35 9.94
CA THR A 32 -1.29 18.79 8.65
C THR A 32 -2.10 17.69 8.00
N ILE A 33 -3.34 17.99 7.62
CA ILE A 33 -4.15 17.04 6.86
C ILE A 33 -3.67 17.04 5.42
N ILE A 34 -3.08 15.92 4.98
CA ILE A 34 -2.53 15.76 3.64
C ILE A 34 -3.51 15.08 2.67
N ASN A 35 -4.52 14.38 3.20
CA ASN A 35 -5.59 13.78 2.41
C ASN A 35 -6.86 13.71 3.25
N ARG A 36 -8.01 14.03 2.66
CA ARG A 36 -9.30 13.94 3.33
C ARG A 36 -10.41 13.59 2.35
N ASN A 37 -11.24 12.66 2.75
CA ASN A 37 -12.53 12.41 2.12
C ASN A 37 -13.63 12.26 3.20
N ARG A 38 -14.85 11.99 2.78
CA ARG A 38 -16.00 11.89 3.71
C ARG A 38 -15.85 10.82 4.80
N LYS A 39 -14.96 9.85 4.63
CA LYS A 39 -14.86 8.64 5.47
C LYS A 39 -13.55 8.52 6.21
N ARG A 40 -12.50 9.10 5.68
CA ARG A 40 -11.16 9.02 6.24
C ARG A 40 -10.37 10.30 6.02
N ASP A 41 -9.42 10.55 6.88
CA ASP A 41 -8.35 11.52 6.63
C ASP A 41 -6.97 10.91 6.94
N VAL A 42 -5.96 11.57 6.42
CA VAL A 42 -4.55 11.27 6.69
C VAL A 42 -3.89 12.54 7.19
N VAL A 43 -3.33 12.47 8.39
CA VAL A 43 -2.65 13.58 9.06
C VAL A 43 -1.15 13.28 9.10
N ALA A 44 -0.34 14.20 8.59
CA ALA A 44 1.10 14.19 8.76
C ALA A 44 1.48 15.03 9.98
N PHE A 45 2.30 14.51 10.87
CA PHE A 45 2.76 15.22 12.06
C PHE A 45 4.14 14.73 12.50
N ALA A 46 4.81 15.52 13.31
CA ALA A 46 6.06 15.13 13.95
C ALA A 46 5.84 15.03 15.45
N ALA A 47 6.42 14.03 16.08
CA ALA A 47 6.39 13.84 17.54
C ALA A 47 7.76 13.41 18.05
N GLY A 48 7.98 13.60 19.35
CA GLY A 48 9.27 13.40 19.99
C GLY A 48 10.20 14.62 19.88
N SER A 49 11.39 14.54 20.46
CA SER A 49 12.39 15.60 20.49
C SER A 49 13.78 15.04 20.22
N GLY A 50 14.71 15.89 19.74
CA GLY A 50 16.10 15.49 19.49
C GLY A 50 16.21 14.30 18.55
N ALA A 51 16.95 13.28 18.97
CA ALA A 51 17.18 12.05 18.20
C ALA A 51 15.93 11.15 18.09
N ASP A 52 14.98 11.29 19.00
CA ASP A 52 13.73 10.50 19.01
C ASP A 52 12.61 11.15 18.20
N ARG A 53 12.87 12.28 17.55
CA ARG A 53 11.89 12.95 16.70
C ARG A 53 11.56 12.10 15.48
N LYS A 54 10.27 11.79 15.31
CA LYS A 54 9.76 10.99 14.20
C LYS A 54 8.77 11.79 13.35
N GLU A 55 8.84 11.62 12.03
CA GLU A 55 7.79 12.05 11.11
C GLU A 55 6.78 10.90 10.96
N LEU A 56 5.53 11.20 11.24
CA LEU A 56 4.46 10.23 11.39
C LEU A 56 3.29 10.54 10.46
N PHE A 57 2.61 9.48 10.03
CA PHE A 57 1.34 9.57 9.32
C PHE A 57 0.28 8.84 10.13
N MET A 58 -0.83 9.52 10.41
CA MET A 58 -2.00 8.94 11.05
C MET A 58 -3.16 8.90 10.05
N LYS A 59 -3.64 7.72 9.75
CA LYS A 59 -4.85 7.48 8.96
C LYS A 59 -6.01 7.28 9.94
N ARG A 60 -7.06 8.11 9.86
CA ARG A 60 -8.26 8.00 10.69
C ARG A 60 -9.45 7.59 9.84
N PHE A 61 -10.23 6.63 10.32
CA PHE A 61 -11.44 6.14 9.68
C PHE A 61 -12.64 6.58 10.53
N HIS A 62 -13.48 7.46 9.95
CA HIS A 62 -14.62 8.09 10.67
C HIS A 62 -15.93 7.35 10.42
N ARG A 63 -16.09 6.71 9.26
CA ARG A 63 -17.32 6.02 8.86
C ARG A 63 -16.97 4.82 7.98
N PRO A 64 -16.60 3.70 8.58
CA PRO A 64 -16.21 2.51 7.83
C PRO A 64 -17.39 1.93 7.04
N HIS A 65 -17.08 1.24 5.94
CA HIS A 65 -18.08 0.51 5.18
C HIS A 65 -18.30 -0.87 5.77
N LEU A 66 -19.55 -1.28 5.92
CA LEU A 66 -19.90 -2.66 6.33
C LEU A 66 -19.23 -3.73 5.45
N LYS A 67 -19.05 -3.45 4.15
CA LYS A 67 -18.35 -4.36 3.21
C LYS A 67 -16.89 -4.61 3.58
N ASP A 68 -16.20 -3.61 4.09
CA ASP A 68 -14.79 -3.74 4.48
C ASP A 68 -14.65 -4.58 5.75
N MET A 69 -15.64 -4.53 6.64
CA MET A 69 -15.71 -5.36 7.83
C MET A 69 -15.93 -6.85 7.53
N PHE A 70 -16.80 -7.16 6.56
CA PHE A 70 -16.96 -8.55 6.08
C PHE A 70 -15.68 -9.08 5.43
N PHE A 71 -14.93 -8.21 4.76
CA PHE A 71 -13.64 -8.55 4.21
C PHE A 71 -12.62 -8.89 5.32
N ALA A 72 -12.58 -8.10 6.37
CA ALA A 72 -11.73 -8.32 7.54
C ALA A 72 -12.05 -9.66 8.22
N LEU A 73 -13.32 -9.94 8.49
CA LEU A 73 -13.77 -11.20 9.08
C LEU A 73 -13.32 -12.40 8.25
N ARG A 74 -13.47 -12.32 6.92
CA ARG A 74 -13.03 -13.38 5.99
C ARG A 74 -11.51 -13.56 5.95
N SER A 75 -10.74 -12.47 6.11
CA SER A 75 -9.28 -12.49 5.98
C SER A 75 -8.58 -12.91 7.27
N PHE A 76 -9.13 -12.54 8.42
CA PHE A 76 -8.50 -12.75 9.73
C PHE A 76 -9.28 -13.71 10.64
N GLY A 77 -10.47 -14.20 10.22
CA GLY A 77 -11.31 -15.06 11.04
C GLY A 77 -11.90 -14.38 12.29
N ARG A 78 -11.68 -13.07 12.45
CA ARG A 78 -12.19 -12.24 13.54
C ARG A 78 -12.61 -10.87 13.02
N PRO A 79 -13.56 -10.18 13.69
CA PRO A 79 -13.81 -8.77 13.42
C PRO A 79 -12.53 -7.95 13.62
N CYS A 80 -12.20 -7.11 12.66
CA CYS A 80 -11.03 -6.24 12.67
C CYS A 80 -11.41 -4.93 11.97
N SER A 81 -10.95 -3.80 12.48
CA SER A 81 -11.15 -2.52 11.83
C SER A 81 -10.26 -2.39 10.57
N GLN A 82 -10.52 -1.39 9.74
CA GLN A 82 -9.64 -1.08 8.61
C GLN A 82 -8.22 -0.73 9.09
N ALA A 83 -8.11 0.00 10.21
CA ALA A 83 -6.83 0.32 10.85
C ALA A 83 -6.11 -0.94 11.34
N GLY A 84 -6.81 -1.83 12.04
CA GLY A 84 -6.25 -3.10 12.50
C GLY A 84 -5.81 -4.00 11.35
N CYS A 85 -6.60 -4.05 10.26
CA CYS A 85 -6.20 -4.77 9.06
C CYS A 85 -4.89 -4.24 8.47
N GLU A 86 -4.74 -2.91 8.36
CA GLU A 86 -3.50 -2.31 7.85
C GLU A 86 -2.31 -2.57 8.78
N PHE A 87 -2.52 -2.50 10.10
CA PHE A 87 -1.50 -2.77 11.10
C PHE A 87 -0.96 -4.21 11.01
N HIS A 88 -1.85 -5.20 11.04
CA HIS A 88 -1.47 -6.60 10.98
C HIS A 88 -0.86 -6.98 9.62
N ASN A 89 -1.42 -6.45 8.51
CA ASN A 89 -0.92 -6.70 7.18
C ASN A 89 0.48 -6.11 6.97
N ALA A 90 0.78 -4.94 7.55
CA ALA A 90 2.14 -4.39 7.52
C ALA A 90 3.13 -5.31 8.25
N GLY A 91 2.76 -5.83 9.42
CA GLY A 91 3.57 -6.83 10.13
C GLY A 91 3.85 -8.07 9.30
N ILE A 92 2.83 -8.61 8.60
CA ILE A 92 3.00 -9.77 7.70
C ILE A 92 3.98 -9.46 6.56
N LEU A 93 3.88 -8.30 5.92
CA LEU A 93 4.80 -7.91 4.85
C LEU A 93 6.23 -7.79 5.35
N LEU A 94 6.45 -7.09 6.45
CA LEU A 94 7.77 -6.88 7.05
C LEU A 94 8.41 -8.22 7.48
N HIS A 95 7.63 -9.12 8.08
CA HIS A 95 8.09 -10.47 8.44
C HIS A 95 8.55 -11.28 7.21
N ASN A 96 7.91 -11.09 6.05
CA ASN A 96 8.32 -11.70 4.78
C ASN A 96 9.41 -10.89 4.04
N GLY A 97 10.00 -9.88 4.68
CA GLY A 97 11.01 -9.02 4.10
C GLY A 97 10.53 -8.18 2.92
N ILE A 98 9.20 -7.95 2.81
CA ILE A 98 8.59 -7.10 1.77
C ILE A 98 8.47 -5.68 2.35
N PRO A 99 9.15 -4.68 1.76
CA PRO A 99 9.12 -3.32 2.25
C PRO A 99 7.72 -2.70 2.22
N THR A 100 7.35 -2.09 3.33
CA THR A 100 6.16 -1.26 3.52
C THR A 100 6.43 -0.27 4.64
N TYR A 101 5.45 0.58 4.98
CA TYR A 101 5.57 1.48 6.13
C TYR A 101 5.73 0.70 7.44
N ARG A 102 6.51 1.25 8.38
CA ARG A 102 6.64 0.71 9.73
C ARG A 102 5.42 1.10 10.56
N PRO A 103 4.58 0.13 10.97
CA PRO A 103 3.45 0.41 11.85
C PRO A 103 3.95 0.72 13.26
N LEU A 104 3.33 1.70 13.94
CA LEU A 104 3.63 2.05 15.32
C LEU A 104 2.49 1.69 16.27
N CYS A 105 1.26 2.09 15.92
CA CYS A 105 0.08 1.67 16.67
C CYS A 105 -1.19 1.73 15.82
N CYS A 106 -2.21 1.01 16.25
CA CYS A 106 -3.58 1.19 15.77
C CYS A 106 -4.54 1.24 16.93
N GLY A 107 -5.61 2.03 16.78
CA GLY A 107 -6.69 2.11 17.75
C GLY A 107 -8.04 1.81 17.12
N GLU A 108 -8.90 1.12 17.85
CA GLU A 108 -10.20 0.69 17.38
C GLU A 108 -11.28 1.03 18.38
N GLN A 109 -12.37 1.63 17.91
CA GLN A 109 -13.64 1.70 18.64
C GLN A 109 -14.62 0.74 17.98
N MET A 110 -14.90 -0.37 18.65
CA MET A 110 -15.81 -1.42 18.17
C MET A 110 -17.07 -1.47 19.02
N THR A 111 -18.24 -1.64 18.38
CA THR A 111 -19.54 -1.87 19.05
C THR A 111 -20.19 -3.09 18.43
N LEU A 112 -20.46 -4.13 19.23
CA LEU A 112 -21.04 -5.42 18.77
C LEU A 112 -20.27 -6.03 17.57
N GLY A 113 -18.95 -5.93 17.57
CA GLY A 113 -18.10 -6.40 16.46
C GLY A 113 -18.05 -5.48 15.25
N PHE A 114 -18.72 -4.30 15.31
CA PHE A 114 -18.75 -3.33 14.23
C PHE A 114 -17.84 -2.14 14.51
N GLU A 115 -16.97 -1.83 13.55
CA GLU A 115 -16.09 -0.66 13.60
C GLU A 115 -16.92 0.63 13.58
N GLN A 116 -16.71 1.49 14.58
CA GLN A 116 -17.28 2.83 14.64
C GLN A 116 -16.27 3.86 14.15
N ARG A 117 -15.09 3.82 14.74
CA ARG A 117 -13.95 4.66 14.41
C ARG A 117 -12.68 3.87 14.61
N SER A 118 -11.65 4.15 13.81
CA SER A 118 -10.33 3.59 14.05
C SER A 118 -9.23 4.53 13.54
N PHE A 119 -8.03 4.34 14.04
CA PHE A 119 -6.85 5.04 13.54
C PHE A 119 -5.66 4.08 13.40
N PHE A 120 -4.74 4.47 12.52
CA PHE A 120 -3.52 3.73 12.27
C PHE A 120 -2.36 4.70 12.09
N ILE A 121 -1.26 4.52 12.85
CA ILE A 121 -0.10 5.39 12.82
C ILE A 121 1.13 4.62 12.33
N THR A 122 1.84 5.26 11.40
CA THR A 122 3.07 4.73 10.81
C THR A 122 4.18 5.77 10.87
N GLU A 123 5.43 5.32 10.85
CA GLU A 123 6.53 6.18 10.45
C GLU A 123 6.39 6.57 8.97
N LYS A 124 6.94 7.73 8.62
CA LYS A 124 7.01 8.17 7.23
C LYS A 124 7.82 7.16 6.41
N LEU A 125 7.21 6.67 5.35
CA LEU A 125 7.88 5.79 4.40
C LEU A 125 8.86 6.62 3.55
N PRO A 126 10.13 6.20 3.42
CA PRO A 126 11.08 6.84 2.52
C PRO A 126 10.62 6.80 1.05
N GLY A 127 11.10 7.77 0.27
CA GLY A 127 10.73 7.88 -1.13
C GLY A 127 9.39 8.59 -1.39
N GLN A 128 8.79 8.32 -2.52
CA GLN A 128 7.54 8.93 -2.97
C GLN A 128 6.66 7.91 -3.71
N ALA A 129 5.37 8.23 -3.90
CA ALA A 129 4.50 7.40 -4.71
C ALA A 129 5.06 7.27 -6.14
N LEU A 130 5.03 6.05 -6.70
CA LEU A 130 5.55 5.83 -8.05
C LEU A 130 4.80 6.67 -9.11
N SER A 131 3.51 6.93 -8.91
CA SER A 131 2.75 7.85 -9.76
C SER A 131 3.33 9.26 -9.78
N ASP A 132 3.74 9.77 -8.62
CA ASP A 132 4.32 11.10 -8.49
C ASP A 132 5.75 11.11 -9.09
N TYR A 133 6.54 10.07 -8.80
CA TYR A 133 7.86 9.90 -9.41
C TYR A 133 7.78 9.90 -10.94
N VAL A 134 6.86 9.13 -11.50
CA VAL A 134 6.65 9.07 -12.95
C VAL A 134 6.17 10.41 -13.49
N GLY A 135 5.21 11.07 -12.83
CA GLY A 135 4.69 12.36 -13.27
C GLY A 135 5.73 13.49 -13.32
N TYR A 136 6.74 13.46 -12.42
CA TYR A 136 7.72 14.56 -12.30
C TYR A 136 9.12 14.24 -12.83
N ASN A 137 9.51 12.96 -12.86
CA ASN A 137 10.90 12.59 -13.16
C ASN A 137 11.04 11.73 -14.40
N TRP A 138 9.95 11.17 -14.96
CA TRP A 138 10.03 10.17 -16.03
C TRP A 138 10.75 10.67 -17.28
N ASP A 139 10.52 11.92 -17.67
CA ASP A 139 11.16 12.53 -18.84
C ASP A 139 12.64 12.90 -18.62
N ARG A 140 13.08 12.93 -17.35
CA ARG A 140 14.47 13.26 -16.96
C ARG A 140 15.38 12.04 -16.94
N ILE A 141 14.80 10.84 -16.86
CA ILE A 141 15.56 9.59 -16.90
C ILE A 141 15.51 8.99 -18.31
N GLY A 142 16.67 8.59 -18.82
CA GLY A 142 16.75 7.94 -20.13
C GLY A 142 16.08 6.58 -20.16
N ARG A 143 15.98 5.98 -21.35
CA ARG A 143 15.35 4.67 -21.56
C ARG A 143 15.89 3.60 -20.63
N TYR A 144 17.19 3.50 -20.48
CA TYR A 144 17.84 2.54 -19.58
C TYR A 144 17.39 2.71 -18.12
N GLY A 145 17.25 3.95 -17.63
CA GLY A 145 16.74 4.21 -16.28
C GLY A 145 15.29 3.78 -16.12
N LYS A 146 14.43 4.03 -17.13
CA LYS A 146 13.04 3.56 -17.13
C LYS A 146 12.97 2.03 -17.08
N GLU A 147 13.75 1.34 -17.88
CA GLU A 147 13.84 -0.12 -17.89
C GLU A 147 14.33 -0.68 -16.56
N ALA A 148 15.32 -0.05 -15.93
CA ALA A 148 15.81 -0.45 -14.61
C ALA A 148 14.71 -0.35 -13.53
N VAL A 149 13.91 0.73 -13.54
CA VAL A 149 12.74 0.91 -12.67
C VAL A 149 11.71 -0.19 -12.92
N MET A 150 11.38 -0.48 -14.19
CA MET A 150 10.39 -1.50 -14.54
C MET A 150 10.85 -2.91 -14.14
N ALA A 151 12.13 -3.22 -14.35
CA ALA A 151 12.70 -4.50 -13.93
C ALA A 151 12.69 -4.65 -12.40
N ALA A 152 13.04 -3.61 -11.66
CA ALA A 152 13.00 -3.62 -10.19
C ALA A 152 11.56 -3.79 -9.68
N MET A 153 10.59 -3.09 -10.27
CA MET A 153 9.17 -3.23 -9.97
C MET A 153 8.67 -4.67 -10.23
N GLY A 154 9.05 -5.27 -11.34
CA GLY A 154 8.71 -6.66 -11.68
C GLY A 154 9.21 -7.65 -10.63
N ARG A 155 10.48 -7.53 -10.24
CA ARG A 155 11.07 -8.34 -9.16
C ARG A 155 10.38 -8.13 -7.80
N PHE A 156 10.02 -6.89 -7.48
CA PHE A 156 9.32 -6.56 -6.23
C PHE A 156 7.92 -7.21 -6.19
N VAL A 157 7.14 -7.09 -7.26
CA VAL A 157 5.80 -7.72 -7.34
C VAL A 157 5.90 -9.25 -7.32
N ARG A 158 6.91 -9.83 -7.98
CA ARG A 158 7.19 -11.28 -7.88
C ARG A 158 7.44 -11.69 -6.43
N LYS A 159 8.23 -10.92 -5.66
CA LYS A 159 8.51 -11.22 -4.24
C LYS A 159 7.22 -11.26 -3.42
N ILE A 160 6.29 -10.30 -3.63
CA ILE A 160 4.98 -10.30 -2.98
C ILE A 160 4.21 -11.59 -3.29
N HIS A 161 4.15 -11.98 -4.56
CA HIS A 161 3.40 -13.16 -5.00
C HIS A 161 4.06 -14.49 -4.61
N ASN A 162 5.39 -14.52 -4.46
CA ASN A 162 6.11 -15.71 -3.98
C ASN A 162 5.93 -15.93 -2.47
N ALA A 163 5.54 -14.90 -1.72
CA ALA A 163 5.12 -15.00 -0.32
C ALA A 163 3.63 -15.37 -0.15
N ASP A 164 2.95 -15.79 -1.22
CA ASP A 164 1.51 -16.08 -1.24
C ASP A 164 0.63 -14.93 -0.75
N ILE A 165 1.03 -13.71 -1.06
CA ILE A 165 0.32 -12.50 -0.69
C ILE A 165 -0.46 -11.96 -1.89
N SER A 166 -1.77 -11.75 -1.69
CA SER A 166 -2.65 -11.09 -2.65
C SER A 166 -2.88 -9.64 -2.27
N MET A 167 -2.67 -8.74 -3.23
CA MET A 167 -2.89 -7.30 -3.11
C MET A 167 -3.91 -6.83 -4.16
N PRO A 168 -5.22 -6.90 -3.87
CA PRO A 168 -6.26 -6.56 -4.85
C PRO A 168 -6.21 -5.11 -5.36
N ASP A 169 -5.62 -4.21 -4.57
CA ASP A 169 -5.45 -2.80 -4.88
C ASP A 169 -3.99 -2.46 -5.24
N LEU A 170 -3.28 -3.37 -5.89
CA LEU A 170 -1.94 -3.15 -6.40
C LEU A 170 -1.99 -2.19 -7.61
N TYR A 171 -1.86 -0.90 -7.34
CA TYR A 171 -1.83 0.17 -8.34
C TYR A 171 -0.51 0.94 -8.28
N VAL A 172 -0.12 1.60 -9.37
CA VAL A 172 1.10 2.42 -9.45
C VAL A 172 1.17 3.45 -8.31
N TRP A 173 0.07 4.08 -7.93
CA TRP A 173 0.02 5.06 -6.82
C TRP A 173 0.07 4.44 -5.41
N HIS A 174 -0.02 3.11 -5.28
CA HIS A 174 0.20 2.40 -4.02
C HIS A 174 1.58 1.77 -3.92
N LEU A 175 2.41 1.92 -4.94
CA LEU A 175 3.83 1.61 -4.90
C LEU A 175 4.61 2.88 -4.56
N PHE A 176 5.55 2.77 -3.63
CA PHE A 176 6.52 3.80 -3.33
C PHE A 176 7.87 3.42 -3.94
N ILE A 177 8.56 4.41 -4.44
CA ILE A 177 9.91 4.27 -4.99
C ILE A 177 10.87 5.17 -4.22
N GLU A 178 11.99 4.60 -3.81
CA GLU A 178 13.13 5.30 -3.27
C GLU A 178 14.31 5.07 -4.22
N THR A 179 14.89 6.15 -4.73
CA THR A 179 16.02 6.09 -5.68
C THR A 179 17.33 6.30 -4.96
N HIS A 180 18.34 5.51 -5.32
CA HIS A 180 19.70 5.57 -4.82
C HIS A 180 20.67 5.55 -6.01
N ASP A 181 21.94 5.85 -5.79
CA ASP A 181 22.97 5.83 -6.84
C ASP A 181 23.06 4.48 -7.53
N GLU A 182 22.83 3.38 -6.81
CA GLU A 182 22.91 2.01 -7.32
C GLU A 182 21.58 1.48 -7.89
N GLY A 183 20.51 2.29 -7.91
CA GLY A 183 19.20 1.86 -8.43
C GLY A 183 18.01 2.35 -7.62
N CYS A 184 16.95 1.53 -7.53
CA CYS A 184 15.76 1.89 -6.79
C CYS A 184 15.23 0.74 -5.95
N ARG A 185 14.54 1.09 -4.86
CA ARG A 185 13.81 0.19 -3.97
C ARG A 185 12.33 0.49 -4.01
N PHE A 186 11.54 -0.56 -3.90
CA PHE A 186 10.09 -0.43 -3.85
C PHE A 186 9.55 -0.79 -2.49
N ALA A 187 8.47 -0.11 -2.10
CA ALA A 187 7.61 -0.46 -0.98
C ALA A 187 6.15 -0.36 -1.40
N VAL A 188 5.24 -0.96 -0.64
CA VAL A 188 3.81 -0.95 -0.96
C VAL A 188 3.00 -0.40 0.21
N ILE A 189 1.92 0.34 -0.10
CA ILE A 189 1.01 0.93 0.87
C ILE A 189 -0.45 0.53 0.58
N ASP A 190 -1.37 0.98 1.47
CA ASP A 190 -2.83 0.73 1.40
C ASP A 190 -3.20 -0.75 1.52
N LEU A 191 -2.88 -1.32 2.68
CA LEU A 191 -2.88 -2.76 2.95
C LEU A 191 -4.22 -3.30 3.48
N HIS A 192 -5.25 -2.46 3.67
CA HIS A 192 -6.50 -2.87 4.33
C HIS A 192 -7.22 -4.04 3.62
N ARG A 193 -6.98 -4.24 2.32
CA ARG A 193 -7.55 -5.34 1.52
C ARG A 193 -6.55 -6.43 1.14
N MET A 194 -5.33 -6.35 1.64
CA MET A 194 -4.33 -7.39 1.48
C MET A 194 -4.80 -8.70 2.11
N ARG A 195 -4.41 -9.83 1.55
CA ARG A 195 -4.64 -11.17 2.10
C ARG A 195 -3.37 -11.99 2.02
N ALA A 196 -3.00 -12.62 3.11
CA ALA A 196 -1.91 -13.59 3.17
C ALA A 196 -2.41 -15.03 2.91
N ARG A 197 -1.51 -15.93 2.56
CA ARG A 197 -1.78 -17.34 2.26
C ARG A 197 -2.76 -17.52 1.09
N VAL A 198 -2.64 -16.69 0.07
CA VAL A 198 -3.51 -16.69 -1.11
C VAL A 198 -2.66 -16.58 -2.37
N GLY A 199 -2.00 -17.68 -2.76
CA GLY A 199 -1.08 -17.74 -3.90
C GLY A 199 -1.69 -18.20 -5.22
N SER A 200 -3.03 -18.24 -5.39
CA SER A 200 -3.64 -18.74 -6.61
C SER A 200 -3.32 -17.88 -7.84
N GLU A 201 -3.22 -18.53 -9.01
CA GLU A 201 -3.02 -17.84 -10.29
C GLU A 201 -4.06 -16.73 -10.53
N ASN A 202 -5.32 -16.98 -10.20
CA ASN A 202 -6.39 -16.01 -10.36
C ASN A 202 -6.19 -14.74 -9.52
N GLU A 203 -5.65 -14.87 -8.30
CA GLU A 203 -5.31 -13.70 -7.48
C GLU A 203 -4.10 -12.94 -8.04
N LYS A 204 -3.07 -13.65 -8.52
CA LYS A 204 -1.93 -13.02 -9.20
C LYS A 204 -2.38 -12.23 -10.43
N ILE A 205 -3.24 -12.82 -11.28
CA ILE A 205 -3.84 -12.15 -12.44
C ILE A 205 -4.68 -10.93 -12.01
N ARG A 206 -5.41 -11.03 -10.91
CA ARG A 206 -6.23 -9.93 -10.38
C ARG A 206 -5.36 -8.76 -9.93
N ASN A 207 -4.28 -9.02 -9.22
CA ASN A 207 -3.33 -8.02 -8.74
C ASN A 207 -2.58 -7.37 -9.91
N LEU A 208 -2.01 -8.17 -10.79
CA LEU A 208 -1.30 -7.68 -11.98
C LEU A 208 -2.23 -6.93 -12.95
N GLY A 209 -3.48 -7.34 -13.08
CA GLY A 209 -4.46 -6.61 -13.88
C GLY A 209 -4.84 -5.25 -13.31
N ALA A 210 -4.76 -5.06 -11.98
CA ALA A 210 -4.91 -3.75 -11.35
C ALA A 210 -3.67 -2.87 -11.60
N LEU A 211 -2.48 -3.46 -11.50
CA LEU A 211 -1.23 -2.77 -11.79
C LEU A 211 -1.17 -2.37 -13.28
N ASP A 212 -1.40 -3.31 -14.20
CA ASP A 212 -1.40 -3.07 -15.65
C ASP A 212 -2.40 -1.96 -16.05
N TYR A 213 -3.61 -1.99 -15.48
CA TYR A 213 -4.61 -0.92 -15.67
C TYR A 213 -4.07 0.45 -15.26
N SER A 214 -3.24 0.51 -14.22
CA SER A 214 -2.68 1.76 -13.72
C SER A 214 -1.37 2.18 -14.41
N MET A 215 -0.72 1.32 -15.17
CA MET A 215 0.41 1.65 -16.03
C MET A 215 -0.08 2.28 -17.35
N ILE A 216 -0.31 3.60 -17.33
CA ILE A 216 -0.94 4.34 -18.43
C ILE A 216 0.07 4.91 -19.43
N GLU A 217 -0.38 5.02 -20.68
CA GLU A 217 0.26 5.85 -21.69
C GLU A 217 0.20 7.36 -21.31
N PRO A 218 1.19 8.19 -21.65
CA PRO A 218 2.37 7.84 -22.45
C PRO A 218 3.58 7.35 -21.63
N TYR A 219 3.42 7.14 -20.31
CA TYR A 219 4.53 6.83 -19.40
C TYR A 219 5.05 5.40 -19.57
N PHE A 220 4.15 4.43 -19.76
CA PHE A 220 4.48 3.00 -19.81
C PHE A 220 4.06 2.42 -21.17
N ASP A 221 4.97 2.50 -22.14
CA ASP A 221 4.79 1.83 -23.42
C ASP A 221 4.86 0.29 -23.28
N GLU A 222 4.54 -0.43 -24.36
CA GLU A 222 4.51 -1.90 -24.33
C GLU A 222 5.90 -2.50 -24.06
N ASP A 223 6.98 -1.89 -24.59
CA ASP A 223 8.35 -2.39 -24.36
C ASP A 223 8.74 -2.28 -22.87
N LEU A 224 8.37 -1.19 -22.20
CA LEU A 224 8.57 -1.04 -20.75
C LEU A 224 7.75 -2.06 -19.96
N LYS A 225 6.51 -2.32 -20.37
CA LYS A 225 5.71 -3.38 -19.78
C LYS A 225 6.31 -4.76 -20.02
N ASP A 226 6.94 -5.00 -21.17
CA ASP A 226 7.65 -6.24 -21.45
C ASP A 226 8.82 -6.45 -20.48
N VAL A 227 9.63 -5.42 -20.24
CA VAL A 227 10.70 -5.46 -19.22
C VAL A 227 10.16 -5.79 -17.82
N PHE A 228 9.02 -5.19 -17.45
CA PHE A 228 8.35 -5.51 -16.19
C PHE A 228 7.93 -6.98 -16.12
N TYR A 229 7.23 -7.49 -17.14
CA TYR A 229 6.74 -8.86 -17.16
C TYR A 229 7.86 -9.88 -17.20
N ASP A 230 8.92 -9.65 -17.97
CA ASP A 230 10.09 -10.53 -18.02
C ASP A 230 10.76 -10.63 -16.65
N SER A 231 10.90 -9.50 -15.98
CA SER A 231 11.44 -9.46 -14.61
C SER A 231 10.50 -10.09 -13.57
N TYR A 232 9.18 -9.95 -13.75
CA TYR A 232 8.18 -10.60 -12.91
C TYR A 232 8.18 -12.13 -13.08
N PHE A 233 8.19 -12.63 -14.30
CA PHE A 233 8.22 -14.08 -14.57
C PHE A 233 9.55 -14.68 -14.14
N GLY A 234 10.66 -14.03 -14.47
CA GLY A 234 12.00 -14.56 -14.23
C GLY A 234 12.21 -15.91 -14.93
N THR A 235 13.16 -16.68 -14.42
CA THR A 235 13.52 -18.01 -14.96
C THR A 235 12.67 -19.15 -14.37
N GLU A 236 12.04 -18.92 -13.24
CA GLU A 236 11.32 -19.95 -12.48
C GLU A 236 9.86 -20.15 -12.89
N PHE A 237 9.33 -19.28 -13.75
CA PHE A 237 7.94 -19.38 -14.18
C PHE A 237 7.77 -20.52 -15.21
N THR A 238 7.01 -21.54 -14.84
CA THR A 238 6.80 -22.75 -15.65
C THR A 238 5.54 -22.73 -16.53
N GLY A 239 4.72 -21.69 -16.41
CA GLY A 239 3.48 -21.54 -17.18
C GLY A 239 3.67 -20.91 -18.55
N ASP A 240 2.61 -20.87 -19.34
CA ASP A 240 2.56 -20.10 -20.60
C ASP A 240 2.47 -18.59 -20.28
N LYS A 241 3.60 -17.88 -20.49
CA LYS A 241 3.72 -16.44 -20.26
C LYS A 241 2.76 -15.62 -21.12
N GLY A 242 2.55 -16.05 -22.38
CA GLY A 242 1.65 -15.37 -23.33
C GLY A 242 0.21 -15.42 -22.88
N LEU A 243 -0.28 -16.62 -22.55
CA LEU A 243 -1.63 -16.83 -22.05
C LEU A 243 -1.85 -16.11 -20.71
N PHE A 244 -0.84 -16.12 -19.82
CA PHE A 244 -0.93 -15.44 -18.53
C PHE A 244 -1.06 -13.91 -18.74
N ARG A 245 -0.22 -13.32 -19.61
CA ARG A 245 -0.31 -11.89 -19.96
C ARG A 245 -1.65 -11.53 -20.60
N GLU A 246 -2.19 -12.38 -21.48
CA GLU A 246 -3.52 -12.15 -22.05
C GLU A 246 -4.61 -12.07 -20.98
N LYS A 247 -4.58 -12.97 -20.00
CA LYS A 247 -5.52 -12.94 -18.84
C LYS A 247 -5.39 -11.63 -18.05
N ILE A 248 -4.16 -11.15 -17.82
CA ILE A 248 -3.90 -9.87 -17.14
C ILE A 248 -4.48 -8.70 -17.95
N ARG A 249 -4.16 -8.61 -19.26
CA ARG A 249 -4.69 -7.56 -20.14
C ARG A 249 -6.22 -7.57 -20.21
N ARG A 250 -6.84 -8.74 -20.21
CA ARG A 250 -8.31 -8.88 -20.13
C ARG A 250 -8.84 -8.31 -18.83
N ARG A 251 -8.18 -8.56 -17.71
CA ARG A 251 -8.54 -8.01 -16.41
C ARG A 251 -8.39 -6.48 -16.39
N ALA A 252 -7.30 -5.93 -16.90
CA ALA A 252 -7.05 -4.49 -17.00
C ALA A 252 -8.13 -3.79 -17.84
N ARG A 253 -8.49 -4.35 -19.00
CA ARG A 253 -9.57 -3.84 -19.85
C ARG A 253 -10.92 -3.80 -19.12
N ARG A 254 -11.26 -4.84 -18.34
CA ARG A 254 -12.47 -4.85 -17.50
C ARG A 254 -12.47 -3.78 -16.41
N LEU A 255 -11.31 -3.44 -15.86
CA LEU A 255 -11.20 -2.34 -14.88
C LEU A 255 -11.39 -1.00 -15.58
N LYS A 256 -10.80 -0.80 -16.76
CA LYS A 256 -10.94 0.41 -17.57
C LYS A 256 -12.40 0.68 -17.93
N SER A 257 -13.16 -0.33 -18.35
CA SER A 257 -14.58 -0.18 -18.72
C SER A 257 -15.51 0.15 -17.54
N ARG A 258 -15.11 -0.15 -16.31
CA ARG A 258 -15.93 0.09 -15.09
C ARG A 258 -15.65 1.42 -14.40
N ARG A 259 -14.54 2.08 -14.70
CA ARG A 259 -14.14 3.32 -14.06
C ARG A 259 -14.50 4.51 -14.94
N ARG A 260 -15.14 5.53 -14.33
CA ARG A 260 -15.58 6.75 -15.04
C ARG A 260 -14.43 7.64 -15.47
N HIS A 261 -13.31 7.62 -14.72
CA HIS A 261 -12.15 8.44 -14.98
C HIS A 261 -10.90 7.56 -15.13
N PRO A 262 -10.08 7.78 -16.16
CA PRO A 262 -8.80 7.11 -16.31
C PRO A 262 -7.87 7.52 -15.15
N PRO A 263 -6.86 6.69 -14.82
CA PRO A 263 -5.81 7.11 -13.93
C PRO A 263 -5.09 8.35 -14.45
N SER A 264 -4.64 9.21 -13.54
CA SER A 264 -3.79 10.37 -13.87
C SER A 264 -2.68 10.46 -12.82
N TYR A 265 -1.47 10.78 -13.24
CA TYR A 265 -0.31 10.92 -12.36
C TYR A 265 0.01 12.39 -12.05
N CYS A 266 -0.36 13.31 -12.94
CA CYS A 266 -0.27 14.73 -12.65
C CYS A 266 -1.52 15.14 -11.86
N ARG A 267 -1.36 15.52 -10.60
CA ARG A 267 -2.38 16.30 -9.90
C ARG A 267 -2.25 17.74 -10.42
N THR A 268 -3.17 18.15 -11.27
CA THR A 268 -3.39 19.56 -11.57
C THR A 268 -3.82 20.31 -10.32
#